data_6e6a4fc3f1270664acf070067c2ed1dc
#
_entry.id   6e6a4fc3f1270664acf070067c2ed1dc
#
_cell.length_a   1.000
_cell.length_b   1.000
_cell.length_c   1.000
_cell.angle_alpha   90.00
_cell.angle_beta   90.00
_cell.angle_gamma   90.00
#
_symmetry.space_group_name_H-M   'P 1'
#
loop_
_entity.id
_entity.type
_entity.pdbx_description
1 polymer ?
#
loop_
_entity_poly.entity_id
_entity_poly.type
_entity_poly.pdbx_seq_one_letter_code
_entity_poly.pdbx_strand_id
1 'polypeptide(L)'
;MNTVVDTALIQSLDSAHFLHPFTDFKDLSGRGARVITRAEGIYVWDSEGKQILDAMSGLWCVNVGYGRKALADAAHQQMMTLPYYNSFFQTTNVPAVQLATRLALSLIHI
;
A
#
# COMPACT_ATOMS: atom_id res chain seq x y z
N MET A 1 2.56 -9.12 17.82
CA MET A 1 3.94 -9.63 17.94
C MET A 1 4.85 -8.61 17.26
N ASN A 2 5.67 -7.88 18.02
CA ASN A 2 6.74 -7.06 17.46
C ASN A 2 7.89 -8.02 17.09
N THR A 3 7.88 -8.53 15.88
CA THR A 3 9.07 -9.18 15.30
C THR A 3 10.10 -8.11 15.11
N VAL A 4 11.19 -8.17 15.86
CA VAL A 4 12.36 -7.32 15.64
C VAL A 4 12.86 -7.61 14.22
N VAL A 5 12.79 -6.60 13.36
CA VAL A 5 13.25 -6.73 11.96
C VAL A 5 14.77 -6.61 11.96
N ASP A 6 15.45 -7.60 11.44
CA ASP A 6 16.88 -7.52 11.16
C ASP A 6 17.10 -6.66 9.92
N THR A 7 17.43 -5.39 10.12
CA THR A 7 17.61 -4.41 9.06
C THR A 7 18.74 -4.82 8.10
N ALA A 8 19.86 -5.33 8.62
CA ALA A 8 21.00 -5.70 7.79
C ALA A 8 20.70 -6.90 6.90
N LEU A 9 19.97 -7.89 7.42
CA LEU A 9 19.52 -9.03 6.63
C LEU A 9 18.56 -8.58 5.52
N ILE A 10 17.57 -7.73 5.83
CA ILE A 10 16.62 -7.25 4.82
C ILE A 10 17.33 -6.44 3.75
N GLN A 11 18.26 -5.55 4.10
CA GLN A 11 19.05 -4.77 3.14
C GLN A 11 19.93 -5.66 2.24
N SER A 12 20.50 -6.73 2.78
CA SER A 12 21.26 -7.71 2.01
C SER A 12 20.40 -8.44 0.98
N LEU A 13 19.22 -8.91 1.40
CA LEU A 13 18.26 -9.59 0.52
C LEU A 13 17.68 -8.64 -0.54
N ASP A 14 17.40 -7.40 -0.15
CA ASP A 14 16.93 -6.34 -1.02
C ASP A 14 17.95 -6.06 -2.15
N SER A 15 19.20 -5.84 -1.78
CA SER A 15 20.28 -5.61 -2.75
C SER A 15 20.51 -6.78 -3.71
N ALA A 16 20.27 -8.01 -3.25
CA ALA A 16 20.50 -9.22 -4.05
C ALA A 16 19.33 -9.56 -5.00
N HIS A 17 18.10 -9.21 -4.63
CA HIS A 17 16.91 -9.79 -5.26
C HIS A 17 15.84 -8.77 -5.67
N PHE A 18 15.91 -7.51 -5.23
CA PHE A 18 14.87 -6.52 -5.50
C PHE A 18 15.35 -5.39 -6.41
N LEU A 19 14.63 -5.15 -7.50
CA LEU A 19 14.91 -4.06 -8.43
C LEU A 19 14.05 -2.84 -8.09
N HIS A 20 14.68 -1.77 -7.61
CA HIS A 20 14.00 -0.52 -7.28
C HIS A 20 13.75 0.36 -8.51
N PRO A 21 12.52 0.83 -8.76
CA PRO A 21 12.27 1.87 -9.75
C PRO A 21 12.78 3.24 -9.26
N PHE A 22 13.13 4.13 -10.19
CA PHE A 22 13.53 5.51 -9.92
C PHE A 22 14.65 5.68 -8.88
N THR A 23 15.62 4.77 -8.87
CA THR A 23 16.66 4.71 -7.85
C THR A 23 18.05 4.68 -8.46
N ASP A 24 18.98 5.44 -7.89
CA ASP A 24 20.42 5.28 -8.18
C ASP A 24 20.94 4.04 -7.45
N PHE A 25 21.23 2.98 -8.21
CA PHE A 25 21.68 1.70 -7.67
C PHE A 25 23.04 1.75 -6.99
N LYS A 26 23.94 2.66 -7.42
CA LYS A 26 25.24 2.79 -6.79
C LYS A 26 25.13 3.38 -5.40
N ASP A 27 24.30 4.40 -5.27
CA ASP A 27 24.02 5.04 -3.98
C ASP A 27 23.25 4.08 -3.06
N LEU A 28 22.24 3.38 -3.57
CA LEU A 28 21.47 2.40 -2.82
C LEU A 28 22.35 1.25 -2.30
N SER A 29 23.23 0.69 -3.12
CA SER A 29 24.12 -0.39 -2.68
C SER A 29 25.15 0.07 -1.65
N GLY A 30 25.52 1.35 -1.62
CA GLY A 30 26.41 1.91 -0.61
C GLY A 30 25.76 2.19 0.74
N ARG A 31 24.48 2.58 0.75
CA ARG A 31 23.75 3.00 1.97
C ARG A 31 22.76 1.97 2.50
N GLY A 32 22.32 1.07 1.64
CA GLY A 32 21.19 0.19 1.90
C GLY A 32 19.83 0.90 1.82
N ALA A 33 18.77 0.14 1.56
CA ALA A 33 17.40 0.66 1.54
C ALA A 33 16.92 1.00 2.97
N ARG A 34 16.13 2.07 3.10
CA ARG A 34 15.40 2.31 4.35
C ARG A 34 14.22 1.34 4.44
N VAL A 35 14.22 0.48 5.43
CA VAL A 35 13.19 -0.55 5.62
C VAL A 35 12.02 0.03 6.42
N ILE A 36 10.88 0.27 5.78
CA ILE A 36 9.66 0.75 6.44
C ILE A 36 8.89 -0.46 6.98
N THR A 37 8.54 -0.42 8.25
CA THR A 37 7.96 -1.57 8.97
C THR A 37 6.55 -1.34 9.50
N ARG A 38 6.16 -0.08 9.69
CA ARG A 38 4.85 0.28 10.24
C ARG A 38 4.38 1.62 9.69
N ALA A 39 3.06 1.80 9.63
CA ALA A 39 2.43 3.06 9.26
C ALA A 39 1.16 3.30 10.07
N GLU A 40 0.86 4.56 10.42
CA GLU A 40 -0.35 4.96 11.12
C GLU A 40 -0.64 6.46 10.90
N GLY A 41 -1.87 6.80 10.55
CA GLY A 41 -2.26 8.17 10.25
C GLY A 41 -1.45 8.75 9.09
N ILE A 42 -0.60 9.72 9.37
CA ILE A 42 0.29 10.38 8.39
C ILE A 42 1.76 10.01 8.60
N TYR A 43 2.06 9.05 9.47
CA TYR A 43 3.42 8.68 9.81
C TYR A 43 3.75 7.24 9.38
N VAL A 44 5.01 7.04 9.03
CA VAL A 44 5.62 5.72 8.86
C VAL A 44 6.79 5.56 9.83
N TRP A 45 7.17 4.32 10.11
CA TRP A 45 8.33 3.99 10.95
C TRP A 45 9.25 3.05 10.21
N ASP A 46 10.53 3.32 10.29
CA ASP A 46 11.52 2.41 9.77
C ASP A 46 11.85 1.29 10.78
N SER A 47 12.69 0.36 10.35
CA SER A 47 13.12 -0.79 11.14
C SER A 47 13.99 -0.42 12.35
N GLU A 48 14.51 0.81 12.40
CA GLU A 48 15.27 1.35 13.52
C GLU A 48 14.36 2.09 14.52
N GLY A 49 13.04 2.14 14.25
CA GLY A 49 12.05 2.78 15.10
C GLY A 49 11.89 4.27 14.87
N LYS A 50 12.56 4.84 13.87
CA LYS A 50 12.44 6.26 13.56
C LYS A 50 11.08 6.57 12.94
N GLN A 51 10.36 7.53 13.53
CA GLN A 51 9.13 8.07 13.00
C GLN A 51 9.41 9.10 11.91
N ILE A 52 8.69 8.99 10.80
CA ILE A 52 8.85 9.84 9.62
C ILE A 52 7.47 10.34 9.21
N LEU A 53 7.31 11.64 8.99
CA LEU A 53 6.13 12.21 8.36
C LEU A 53 6.12 11.81 6.88
N ASP A 54 5.07 11.11 6.45
CA ASP A 54 4.91 10.74 5.03
C ASP A 54 4.17 11.83 4.26
N ALA A 55 4.90 12.87 3.86
CA ALA A 55 4.36 13.97 3.05
C ALA A 55 4.04 13.55 1.59
N MET A 56 4.49 12.39 1.17
CA MET A 56 4.19 11.85 -0.18
C MET A 56 2.94 10.98 -0.23
N SER A 57 2.31 10.68 0.91
CA SER A 57 1.13 9.81 1.00
C SER A 57 1.35 8.45 0.30
N GLY A 58 2.47 7.78 0.57
CA GLY A 58 2.82 6.52 -0.09
C GLY A 58 2.92 6.64 -1.61
N LEU A 59 3.37 7.77 -2.13
CA LEU A 59 3.34 8.17 -3.54
C LEU A 59 1.91 8.32 -4.07
N TRP A 60 1.14 9.20 -3.41
CA TRP A 60 -0.26 9.57 -3.74
C TRP A 60 -1.31 8.47 -3.55
N CYS A 61 -0.96 7.39 -2.87
CA CYS A 61 -1.85 6.23 -2.70
C CYS A 61 -2.59 6.22 -1.35
N VAL A 62 -2.23 7.07 -0.40
CA VAL A 62 -2.72 7.05 0.99
C VAL A 62 -3.44 8.36 1.35
N ASN A 63 -4.38 8.77 0.52
CA ASN A 63 -5.07 10.07 0.63
C ASN A 63 -5.88 10.24 1.94
N VAL A 64 -6.28 9.15 2.58
CA VAL A 64 -7.04 9.16 3.83
C VAL A 64 -6.22 8.74 5.05
N GLY A 65 -4.91 8.57 4.89
CA GLY A 65 -3.99 8.12 5.92
C GLY A 65 -3.96 6.61 6.10
N TYR A 66 -2.94 6.16 6.82
CA TYR A 66 -2.69 4.75 7.13
C TYR A 66 -3.57 4.24 8.27
N GLY A 67 -3.78 2.91 8.33
CA GLY A 67 -4.41 2.25 9.46
C GLY A 67 -5.92 2.49 9.59
N ARG A 68 -6.62 2.82 8.51
CA ARG A 68 -8.07 3.01 8.51
C ARG A 68 -8.80 1.67 8.65
N LYS A 69 -9.16 1.34 9.89
CA LYS A 69 -9.81 0.07 10.23
C LYS A 69 -11.05 -0.21 9.37
N ALA A 70 -11.89 0.79 9.14
CA ALA A 70 -13.11 0.62 8.34
C ALA A 70 -12.81 0.17 6.90
N LEU A 71 -11.72 0.65 6.29
CA LEU A 71 -11.31 0.23 4.96
C LEU A 71 -10.74 -1.20 4.96
N ALA A 72 -9.94 -1.53 5.96
CA ALA A 72 -9.40 -2.88 6.13
C ALA A 72 -10.51 -3.91 6.37
N ASP A 73 -11.47 -3.59 7.21
CA ASP A 73 -12.62 -4.46 7.49
C ASP A 73 -13.49 -4.67 6.25
N ALA A 74 -13.77 -3.60 5.49
CA ALA A 74 -14.54 -3.70 4.24
C ALA A 74 -13.82 -4.58 3.20
N ALA A 75 -12.51 -4.39 3.04
CA ALA A 75 -11.70 -5.23 2.15
C ALA A 75 -11.70 -6.69 2.60
N HIS A 76 -11.49 -6.95 3.89
CA HIS A 76 -11.52 -8.29 4.46
C HIS A 76 -12.87 -8.98 4.23
N GLN A 77 -13.98 -8.31 4.53
CA GLN A 77 -15.32 -8.86 4.32
C GLN A 77 -15.58 -9.20 2.84
N GLN A 78 -15.19 -8.29 1.94
CA GLN A 78 -15.36 -8.52 0.50
C GLN A 78 -14.49 -9.69 0.01
N MET A 79 -13.25 -9.80 0.48
CA MET A 79 -12.36 -10.91 0.15
C MET A 79 -12.88 -12.27 0.63
N MET A 80 -13.57 -12.29 1.78
CA MET A 80 -14.21 -13.52 2.29
C MET A 80 -15.48 -13.90 1.52
N THR A 81 -16.16 -12.94 0.90
CA THR A 81 -17.40 -13.16 0.15
C THR A 81 -17.14 -13.46 -1.33
N LEU A 82 -16.39 -12.57 -1.98
CA LEU A 82 -16.01 -12.69 -3.39
C LEU A 82 -14.72 -11.89 -3.61
N PRO A 83 -13.54 -12.54 -3.53
CA PRO A 83 -12.25 -11.85 -3.64
C PRO A 83 -11.97 -11.35 -5.06
N TYR A 84 -12.44 -12.08 -6.04
CA TYR A 84 -12.28 -11.75 -7.45
C TYR A 84 -13.33 -12.48 -8.31
N TYR A 85 -13.85 -11.78 -9.31
CA TYR A 85 -14.51 -12.40 -10.47
C TYR A 85 -14.36 -11.48 -11.68
N ASN A 86 -14.24 -12.06 -12.86
CA ASN A 86 -14.13 -11.30 -14.10
C ASN A 86 -15.45 -10.61 -14.49
N SER A 87 -15.36 -9.59 -15.33
CA SER A 87 -16.52 -8.88 -15.89
C SER A 87 -16.71 -9.17 -17.39
N PHE A 88 -16.11 -10.26 -17.88
CA PHE A 88 -16.29 -10.73 -19.25
C PHE A 88 -17.51 -11.66 -19.35
N PHE A 89 -17.90 -12.00 -20.57
CA PHE A 89 -18.93 -13.00 -20.86
C PHE A 89 -20.28 -12.73 -20.17
N GLN A 90 -20.70 -11.47 -20.15
CA GLN A 90 -22.00 -11.03 -19.58
C GLN A 90 -22.11 -11.24 -18.06
N THR A 91 -21.00 -11.25 -17.36
CA THR A 91 -20.96 -11.33 -15.90
C THR A 91 -20.61 -9.99 -15.28
N THR A 92 -21.00 -9.76 -14.04
CA THR A 92 -20.65 -8.59 -13.25
C THR A 92 -20.68 -8.93 -11.76
N ASN A 93 -20.29 -7.98 -10.92
CA ASN A 93 -20.39 -8.11 -9.47
C ASN A 93 -20.95 -6.82 -8.84
N VAL A 94 -21.59 -6.98 -7.71
CA VAL A 94 -22.32 -5.89 -7.03
C VAL A 94 -21.40 -4.71 -6.67
N PRO A 95 -20.24 -4.88 -6.02
CA PRO A 95 -19.37 -3.76 -5.66
C PRO A 95 -18.90 -2.93 -6.86
N ALA A 96 -18.57 -3.58 -7.98
CA ALA A 96 -18.12 -2.88 -9.18
C ALA A 96 -19.23 -1.99 -9.77
N VAL A 97 -20.46 -2.51 -9.86
CA VAL A 97 -21.62 -1.75 -10.35
C VAL A 97 -21.96 -0.59 -9.42
N GLN A 98 -21.95 -0.81 -8.11
CA GLN A 98 -22.20 0.24 -7.12
C GLN A 98 -21.14 1.36 -7.18
N LEU A 99 -19.87 1.01 -7.32
CA LEU A 99 -18.79 2.00 -7.46
C LEU A 99 -18.95 2.79 -8.75
N ALA A 100 -19.17 2.12 -9.89
CA ALA A 100 -19.36 2.78 -11.18
C ALA A 100 -20.56 3.75 -11.14
N THR A 101 -21.65 3.34 -10.51
CA THR A 101 -22.83 4.20 -10.33
C THR A 101 -22.52 5.44 -9.52
N ARG A 102 -21.82 5.29 -8.39
CA ARG A 102 -21.44 6.43 -7.55
C ARG A 102 -20.49 7.39 -8.26
N LEU A 103 -19.53 6.87 -9.01
CA LEU A 103 -18.61 7.70 -9.80
C LEU A 103 -19.37 8.47 -10.90
N ALA A 104 -20.23 7.80 -11.65
CA ALA A 104 -21.03 8.44 -12.68
C ALA A 104 -21.90 9.57 -12.10
N LEU A 105 -22.59 9.32 -10.98
CA LEU A 105 -23.44 10.33 -10.34
C LEU A 105 -22.64 11.48 -9.72
N SER A 106 -21.43 11.24 -9.18
CA SER A 106 -20.60 12.29 -8.60
C SER A 106 -19.94 13.17 -9.65
N LEU A 107 -19.68 12.63 -10.84
CA LEU A 107 -18.97 13.33 -11.93
C LEU A 107 -19.92 13.98 -12.96
N ILE A 108 -21.24 13.83 -12.80
CA ILE A 108 -22.23 14.38 -13.75
C ILE A 108 -22.20 15.91 -13.86
N HIS A 109 -21.58 16.59 -12.92
CA HIS A 109 -21.45 18.04 -12.88
C HIS A 109 -20.05 18.58 -13.25
N ILE A 110 -19.18 17.73 -13.78
CA ILE A 110 -17.84 18.12 -14.25
C ILE A 110 -17.82 18.35 -15.79
#